data_b00bf8a10f02e3b4391cd29d4c77e31b
#
_entry.id   b00bf8a10f02e3b4391cd29d4c77e31b
#
_cell.length_a   1.000
_cell.length_b   1.000
_cell.length_c   1.000
_cell.angle_alpha   90.00
_cell.angle_beta   90.00
_cell.angle_gamma   90.00
#
_symmetry.space_group_name_H-M   'P 1'
#
loop_
_entity.id
_entity.type
_entity.pdbx_description
1 polymer ?
#
loop_
_entity_poly.entity_id
_entity_poly.type
_entity_poly.pdbx_seq_one_letter_code
_entity_poly.pdbx_strand_id
1 'polypeptide(L)'
;DPVTEEQPGRIMHELRRGPFSAAVLGGPVYYGAVDATPLFVMLLAEAWRWGADENIVRSLLPAADAALDWASRYGDRDDDGFIEYQRATDRGLVNQGWKDSFDGINFASGRIAEPPIALCEVQGYQYAALLARAELAEAFGQPATARRHRDRAAALRKRFLDAFWLPDKGWYALALDADKRPVDSLTSNLGHCLWTGIAADEHVAVIVERLSSEEMDSGFGLRTLATSMGAYNPMSYHNGSVWPHD
;
A
#
# COMPACT_ATOMS: atom_id res chain seq x y z
N ASP A 1 -10.37 -11.90 14.37
CA ASP A 1 -11.81 -11.61 14.43
C ASP A 1 -12.28 -11.18 13.03
N PRO A 2 -13.21 -11.89 12.38
CA PRO A 2 -13.65 -11.56 11.03
C PRO A 2 -14.50 -10.28 10.93
N VAL A 3 -15.08 -9.79 12.02
CA VAL A 3 -15.91 -8.57 12.02
C VAL A 3 -15.03 -7.32 12.07
N THR A 4 -14.02 -7.33 12.93
CA THR A 4 -13.05 -6.23 13.05
C THR A 4 -11.88 -6.37 12.07
N GLU A 5 -11.76 -7.52 11.41
CA GLU A 5 -10.62 -7.94 10.59
C GLU A 5 -9.29 -7.97 11.35
N GLU A 6 -9.33 -8.09 12.67
CA GLU A 6 -8.15 -8.26 13.51
C GLU A 6 -7.44 -9.57 13.22
N GLN A 7 -6.13 -9.50 13.02
CA GLN A 7 -5.22 -10.64 12.79
C GLN A 7 -3.93 -10.42 13.59
N PRO A 8 -3.23 -11.49 14.00
CA PRO A 8 -1.96 -11.36 14.71
C PRO A 8 -0.94 -10.53 13.92
N GLY A 9 -0.44 -9.45 14.53
CA GLY A 9 0.54 -8.55 13.90
C GLY A 9 -0.04 -7.44 13.02
N ARG A 10 -1.32 -7.51 12.65
CA ARG A 10 -1.98 -6.45 11.89
C ARG A 10 -2.13 -5.19 12.73
N ILE A 11 -1.78 -4.03 12.19
CA ILE A 11 -1.91 -2.74 12.88
C ILE A 11 -3.34 -2.21 12.75
N MET A 12 -3.86 -1.69 13.85
CA MET A 12 -5.20 -1.10 13.88
C MET A 12 -5.28 0.10 12.93
N HIS A 13 -6.30 0.09 12.06
CA HIS A 13 -6.55 1.18 11.11
C HIS A 13 -7.37 2.30 11.75
N GLU A 14 -8.47 1.96 12.41
CA GLU A 14 -9.38 2.95 12.97
C GLU A 14 -9.79 2.66 14.40
N LEU A 15 -9.84 3.72 15.21
CA LEU A 15 -10.49 3.75 16.52
C LEU A 15 -11.55 4.85 16.50
N ARG A 16 -12.79 4.47 16.32
CA ARG A 16 -13.94 5.40 16.31
C ARG A 16 -14.92 5.09 17.42
N ARG A 17 -15.50 6.12 18.00
CA ARG A 17 -16.56 5.98 19.02
C ARG A 17 -17.88 6.48 18.47
N GLY A 18 -18.96 5.74 18.77
CA GLY A 18 -20.31 6.15 18.43
C GLY A 18 -21.10 5.13 17.62
N PRO A 19 -22.42 5.35 17.48
CA PRO A 19 -23.33 4.40 16.85
C PRO A 19 -23.08 4.21 15.34
N PHE A 20 -22.53 5.21 14.64
CA PHE A 20 -22.21 5.11 13.23
C PHE A 20 -21.13 4.06 12.96
N SER A 21 -20.04 4.06 13.75
CA SER A 21 -18.99 3.06 13.63
C SER A 21 -19.49 1.65 13.88
N ALA A 22 -20.35 1.48 14.88
CA ALA A 22 -20.97 0.18 15.17
C ALA A 22 -21.83 -0.32 13.99
N ALA A 23 -22.53 0.59 13.30
CA ALA A 23 -23.39 0.24 12.17
C ALA A 23 -22.59 -0.12 10.91
N VAL A 24 -21.50 0.63 10.60
CA VAL A 24 -20.75 0.49 9.35
C VAL A 24 -19.61 -0.50 9.46
N LEU A 25 -18.82 -0.44 10.55
CA LEU A 25 -17.60 -1.23 10.75
C LEU A 25 -17.78 -2.40 11.74
N GLY A 26 -18.96 -2.54 12.33
CA GLY A 26 -19.25 -3.59 13.31
C GLY A 26 -18.76 -3.33 14.73
N GLY A 27 -18.11 -2.18 14.99
CA GLY A 27 -17.57 -1.84 16.31
C GLY A 27 -16.72 -0.56 16.33
N PRO A 28 -16.14 -0.23 17.48
CA PRO A 28 -15.30 0.96 17.62
C PRO A 28 -13.88 0.79 17.06
N VAL A 29 -13.45 -0.45 16.80
CA VAL A 29 -12.11 -0.82 16.36
C VAL A 29 -12.21 -1.55 15.04
N TYR A 30 -11.38 -1.16 14.06
CA TYR A 30 -11.34 -1.77 12.76
C TYR A 30 -9.90 -1.90 12.25
N TYR A 31 -9.57 -3.06 11.68
CA TYR A 31 -8.25 -3.40 11.18
C TYR A 31 -8.20 -3.54 9.65
N GLY A 32 -9.30 -3.34 8.95
CA GLY A 32 -9.44 -3.60 7.52
C GLY A 32 -8.71 -2.59 6.63
N ALA A 33 -7.42 -2.42 6.85
CA ALA A 33 -6.50 -1.71 5.97
C ALA A 33 -5.21 -2.52 5.79
N VAL A 34 -4.70 -2.60 4.57
CA VAL A 34 -3.47 -3.36 4.26
C VAL A 34 -2.21 -2.49 4.25
N ASP A 35 -2.38 -1.18 4.22
CA ASP A 35 -1.32 -0.18 4.22
C ASP A 35 -0.84 0.22 5.63
N ALA A 36 -1.74 0.30 6.61
CA ALA A 36 -1.40 0.70 7.98
C ALA A 36 -0.28 -0.15 8.60
N THR A 37 -0.25 -1.44 8.29
CA THR A 37 0.71 -2.39 8.88
C THR A 37 2.15 -2.14 8.39
N PRO A 38 2.47 -2.08 7.10
CA PRO A 38 3.82 -1.72 6.66
C PRO A 38 4.17 -0.26 6.97
N LEU A 39 3.22 0.68 6.89
CA LEU A 39 3.45 2.08 7.22
C LEU A 39 3.86 2.28 8.69
N PHE A 40 3.35 1.48 9.63
CA PHE A 40 3.81 1.50 11.02
C PHE A 40 5.31 1.22 11.14
N VAL A 41 5.83 0.23 10.41
CA VAL A 41 7.27 -0.12 10.44
C VAL A 41 8.12 0.98 9.80
N MET A 42 7.64 1.57 8.70
CA MET A 42 8.30 2.72 8.07
C MET A 42 8.34 3.91 9.04
N LEU A 43 7.22 4.25 9.69
CA LEU A 43 7.13 5.34 10.65
C LEU A 43 8.07 5.13 11.85
N LEU A 44 8.22 3.91 12.33
CA LEU A 44 9.14 3.61 13.43
C LEU A 44 10.59 3.92 13.05
N ALA A 45 11.02 3.60 11.83
CA ALA A 45 12.36 3.94 11.36
C ALA A 45 12.52 5.46 11.12
N GLU A 46 11.48 6.12 10.59
CA GLU A 46 11.51 7.59 10.49
C GLU A 46 11.61 8.25 11.86
N ALA A 47 10.85 7.79 12.85
CA ALA A 47 10.96 8.29 14.21
C ALA A 47 12.40 8.13 14.75
N TRP A 48 13.05 7.00 14.48
CA TRP A 48 14.45 6.77 14.81
C TRP A 48 15.38 7.78 14.11
N ARG A 49 15.24 7.99 12.80
CA ARG A 49 16.03 8.96 12.03
C ARG A 49 15.87 10.40 12.54
N TRP A 50 14.70 10.73 13.05
CA TRP A 50 14.38 12.04 13.65
C TRP A 50 14.77 12.15 15.12
N GLY A 51 15.47 11.18 15.69
CA GLY A 51 16.05 11.23 17.03
C GLY A 51 15.10 10.81 18.16
N ALA A 52 14.11 9.96 17.87
CA ALA A 52 13.30 9.34 18.94
C ALA A 52 14.19 8.55 19.92
N ASP A 53 13.75 8.48 21.18
CA ASP A 53 14.46 7.75 22.24
C ASP A 53 14.66 6.28 21.84
N GLU A 54 15.92 5.81 21.95
CA GLU A 54 16.30 4.45 21.56
C GLU A 54 15.50 3.38 22.30
N ASN A 55 15.20 3.59 23.60
CA ASN A 55 14.46 2.61 24.38
C ASN A 55 13.01 2.50 23.88
N ILE A 56 12.41 3.61 23.44
CA ILE A 56 11.06 3.59 22.85
C ILE A 56 11.11 2.79 21.55
N VAL A 57 12.04 3.09 20.65
CA VAL A 57 12.16 2.39 19.36
C VAL A 57 12.40 0.89 19.59
N ARG A 58 13.34 0.53 20.47
CA ARG A 58 13.62 -0.87 20.82
C ARG A 58 12.41 -1.60 21.40
N SER A 59 11.61 -0.92 22.22
CA SER A 59 10.40 -1.52 22.82
C SER A 59 9.33 -1.88 21.77
N LEU A 60 9.34 -1.21 20.61
CA LEU A 60 8.39 -1.42 19.51
C LEU A 60 8.90 -2.41 18.44
N LEU A 61 10.17 -2.84 18.48
CA LEU A 61 10.69 -3.82 17.50
C LEU A 61 9.91 -5.14 17.46
N PRO A 62 9.45 -5.72 18.59
CA PRO A 62 8.62 -6.92 18.54
C PRO A 62 7.30 -6.71 17.77
N ALA A 63 6.69 -5.52 17.90
CA ALA A 63 5.48 -5.17 17.13
C ALA A 63 5.80 -4.98 15.64
N ALA A 64 6.96 -4.37 15.31
CA ALA A 64 7.42 -4.24 13.93
C ALA A 64 7.72 -5.61 13.28
N ASP A 65 8.33 -6.52 14.02
CA ASP A 65 8.57 -7.89 13.54
C ASP A 65 7.24 -8.65 13.32
N ALA A 66 6.28 -8.52 14.25
CA ALA A 66 4.96 -9.11 14.10
C ALA A 66 4.18 -8.53 12.89
N ALA A 67 4.33 -7.22 12.63
CA ALA A 67 3.74 -6.56 11.45
C ALA A 67 4.31 -7.12 10.13
N LEU A 68 5.63 -7.32 10.05
CA LEU A 68 6.26 -7.92 8.88
C LEU A 68 5.96 -9.42 8.72
N ASP A 69 5.69 -10.12 9.82
CA ASP A 69 5.24 -11.52 9.80
C ASP A 69 3.78 -11.61 9.34
N TRP A 70 2.92 -10.65 9.75
CA TRP A 70 1.55 -10.55 9.26
C TRP A 70 1.51 -10.47 7.73
N ALA A 71 2.34 -9.64 7.14
CA ALA A 71 2.39 -9.46 5.69
C ALA A 71 2.59 -10.79 4.94
N SER A 72 3.43 -11.69 5.47
CA SER A 72 3.73 -12.99 4.84
C SER A 72 2.73 -14.10 5.17
N ARG A 73 2.03 -14.01 6.32
CA ARG A 73 1.18 -15.11 6.81
C ARG A 73 -0.30 -14.90 6.55
N TYR A 74 -0.71 -13.65 6.48
CA TYR A 74 -2.11 -13.26 6.37
C TYR A 74 -2.35 -12.25 5.24
N GLY A 75 -1.36 -11.41 4.95
CA GLY A 75 -1.41 -10.44 3.87
C GLY A 75 -1.25 -11.11 2.51
N ASP A 76 -0.30 -12.01 2.38
CA ASP A 76 -0.11 -12.86 1.20
C ASP A 76 -1.12 -14.02 1.27
N ARG A 77 -2.15 -14.00 0.42
CA ARG A 77 -3.30 -14.90 0.52
C ARG A 77 -3.15 -16.17 -0.29
N ASP A 78 -2.28 -16.17 -1.29
CA ASP A 78 -2.08 -17.26 -2.24
C ASP A 78 -0.61 -17.64 -2.43
N ASP A 79 0.27 -17.16 -1.54
CA ASP A 79 1.70 -17.43 -1.49
C ASP A 79 2.47 -16.95 -2.75
N ASP A 80 1.97 -15.89 -3.42
CA ASP A 80 2.67 -15.25 -4.55
C ASP A 80 3.69 -14.18 -4.11
N GLY A 81 3.65 -13.81 -2.84
CA GLY A 81 4.55 -12.87 -2.19
C GLY A 81 4.08 -11.43 -2.21
N PHE A 82 2.82 -11.15 -2.58
CA PHE A 82 2.20 -9.84 -2.52
C PHE A 82 1.20 -9.74 -1.37
N ILE A 83 1.08 -8.56 -0.79
CA ILE A 83 0.01 -8.27 0.17
C ILE A 83 -1.26 -8.00 -0.62
N GLU A 84 -2.33 -8.69 -0.26
CA GLU A 84 -3.64 -8.59 -0.86
C GLU A 84 -4.71 -8.34 0.19
N TYR A 85 -5.83 -7.78 -0.26
CA TYR A 85 -7.01 -7.66 0.59
C TYR A 85 -8.25 -8.21 -0.07
N GLN A 86 -9.11 -8.69 0.78
CA GLN A 86 -10.50 -9.00 0.52
C GLN A 86 -11.22 -8.92 1.86
N ARG A 87 -12.28 -8.12 1.98
CA ARG A 87 -13.05 -8.03 3.23
C ARG A 87 -13.56 -9.40 3.65
N ALA A 88 -13.52 -9.66 4.97
CA ALA A 88 -13.87 -10.96 5.52
C ALA A 88 -15.39 -11.19 5.60
N THR A 89 -16.20 -10.12 5.65
CA THR A 89 -17.67 -10.17 5.77
C THR A 89 -18.31 -9.17 4.82
N ASP A 90 -19.63 -9.04 4.83
CA ASP A 90 -20.39 -8.02 4.11
C ASP A 90 -20.29 -6.61 4.75
N ARG A 91 -19.65 -6.51 5.91
CA ARG A 91 -19.35 -5.26 6.63
C ARG A 91 -17.91 -4.81 6.37
N GLY A 92 -17.63 -3.56 6.71
CA GLY A 92 -16.31 -2.97 6.52
C GLY A 92 -16.06 -2.48 5.09
N LEU A 93 -14.84 -2.05 4.85
CA LEU A 93 -14.42 -1.43 3.59
C LEU A 93 -14.30 -2.48 2.48
N VAL A 94 -14.86 -2.17 1.31
CA VAL A 94 -14.71 -2.99 0.09
C VAL A 94 -13.27 -2.90 -0.40
N ASN A 95 -12.71 -1.69 -0.42
CA ASN A 95 -11.30 -1.45 -0.69
C ASN A 95 -10.57 -1.10 0.62
N GLN A 96 -9.40 -1.67 0.86
CA GLN A 96 -8.67 -1.61 2.13
C GLN A 96 -7.30 -0.93 1.99
N GLY A 97 -7.10 -0.14 0.94
CA GLY A 97 -6.00 0.79 0.78
C GLY A 97 -6.47 2.23 1.00
N TRP A 98 -5.60 3.22 0.78
CA TRP A 98 -5.96 4.63 0.97
C TRP A 98 -7.10 5.11 0.04
N LYS A 99 -7.23 4.51 -1.14
CA LYS A 99 -8.42 4.66 -2.00
C LYS A 99 -9.51 3.69 -1.54
N ASP A 100 -10.17 4.00 -0.44
CA ASP A 100 -11.11 3.12 0.24
C ASP A 100 -12.55 3.17 -0.32
N SER A 101 -12.86 4.09 -1.24
CA SER A 101 -14.15 4.13 -1.91
C SER A 101 -14.42 2.85 -2.71
N PHE A 102 -15.66 2.41 -2.76
CA PHE A 102 -16.05 1.13 -3.38
C PHE A 102 -15.65 1.02 -4.87
N ASP A 103 -15.53 2.16 -5.55
CA ASP A 103 -15.17 2.31 -6.96
C ASP A 103 -13.72 2.77 -7.19
N GLY A 104 -12.91 2.86 -6.12
CA GLY A 104 -11.56 3.44 -6.17
C GLY A 104 -10.53 2.63 -6.96
N ILE A 105 -10.76 1.33 -7.17
CA ILE A 105 -9.84 0.44 -7.89
C ILE A 105 -10.50 -0.06 -9.16
N ASN A 106 -10.11 0.52 -10.28
CA ASN A 106 -10.73 0.26 -11.57
C ASN A 106 -9.70 0.20 -12.71
N PHE A 107 -10.02 -0.55 -13.75
CA PHE A 107 -9.25 -0.63 -14.99
C PHE A 107 -9.36 0.67 -15.80
N ALA A 108 -8.48 0.85 -16.77
CA ALA A 108 -8.52 1.99 -17.69
C ALA A 108 -9.88 2.15 -18.39
N SER A 109 -10.62 1.06 -18.58
CA SER A 109 -11.98 1.06 -19.13
C SER A 109 -13.06 1.58 -18.18
N GLY A 110 -12.75 1.77 -16.88
CA GLY A 110 -13.71 2.08 -15.82
C GLY A 110 -14.33 0.85 -15.15
N ARG A 111 -14.03 -0.37 -15.60
CA ARG A 111 -14.50 -1.61 -14.94
C ARG A 111 -13.83 -1.74 -13.56
N ILE A 112 -14.61 -2.00 -12.52
CA ILE A 112 -14.10 -2.22 -11.15
C ILE A 112 -13.32 -3.54 -11.11
N ALA A 113 -12.20 -3.53 -10.37
CA ALA A 113 -11.38 -4.72 -10.12
C ALA A 113 -12.04 -5.63 -9.08
N GLU A 114 -11.90 -6.94 -9.27
CA GLU A 114 -12.48 -7.96 -8.39
C GLU A 114 -11.45 -8.40 -7.33
N PRO A 115 -11.82 -8.45 -6.03
CA PRO A 115 -10.94 -8.90 -4.97
C PRO A 115 -10.76 -10.44 -4.95
N PRO A 116 -9.63 -10.95 -4.38
CA PRO A 116 -8.59 -10.22 -3.66
C PRO A 116 -7.76 -9.31 -4.57
N ILE A 117 -7.31 -8.17 -4.02
CA ILE A 117 -6.59 -7.13 -4.75
C ILE A 117 -5.22 -6.88 -4.10
N ALA A 118 -4.16 -6.91 -4.90
CA ALA A 118 -2.82 -6.50 -4.53
C ALA A 118 -2.53 -5.10 -5.08
N LEU A 119 -2.52 -4.06 -4.22
CA LEU A 119 -2.23 -2.67 -4.61
C LEU A 119 -0.74 -2.44 -4.81
N CYS A 120 -0.35 -1.67 -5.83
CA CYS A 120 1.06 -1.40 -6.14
C CYS A 120 1.77 -0.64 -5.03
N GLU A 121 1.16 0.39 -4.46
CA GLU A 121 1.74 1.19 -3.38
C GLU A 121 1.93 0.39 -2.09
N VAL A 122 1.05 -0.57 -1.80
CA VAL A 122 1.18 -1.44 -0.63
C VAL A 122 2.40 -2.35 -0.74
N GLN A 123 2.70 -2.84 -1.94
CA GLN A 123 3.95 -3.57 -2.19
C GLN A 123 5.16 -2.64 -1.99
N GLY A 124 5.06 -1.39 -2.43
CA GLY A 124 6.06 -0.35 -2.16
C GLY A 124 6.27 -0.11 -0.66
N TYR A 125 5.20 0.04 0.11
CA TYR A 125 5.29 0.21 1.57
C TYR A 125 5.91 -1.02 2.24
N GLN A 126 5.55 -2.23 1.83
CA GLN A 126 6.15 -3.44 2.37
C GLN A 126 7.65 -3.54 2.04
N TYR A 127 8.05 -3.16 0.84
CA TYR A 127 9.46 -3.07 0.45
C TYR A 127 10.22 -2.08 1.34
N ALA A 128 9.72 -0.87 1.50
CA ALA A 128 10.33 0.15 2.34
C ALA A 128 10.33 -0.24 3.83
N ALA A 129 9.28 -0.90 4.32
CA ALA A 129 9.20 -1.42 5.68
C ALA A 129 10.27 -2.49 5.98
N LEU A 130 10.53 -3.38 5.02
CA LEU A 130 11.61 -4.37 5.13
C LEU A 130 12.98 -3.70 5.20
N LEU A 131 13.24 -2.70 4.36
CA LEU A 131 14.48 -1.91 4.42
C LEU A 131 14.61 -1.10 5.70
N ALA A 132 13.53 -0.48 6.16
CA ALA A 132 13.44 0.25 7.42
C ALA A 132 13.79 -0.65 8.62
N ARG A 133 13.22 -1.86 8.68
CA ARG A 133 13.54 -2.83 9.74
C ARG A 133 14.98 -3.33 9.64
N ALA A 134 15.53 -3.47 8.44
CA ALA A 134 16.94 -3.81 8.23
C ALA A 134 17.87 -2.73 8.76
N GLU A 135 17.56 -1.46 8.53
CA GLU A 135 18.30 -0.30 9.06
C GLU A 135 18.30 -0.29 10.60
N LEU A 136 17.12 -0.43 11.22
CA LEU A 136 17.01 -0.53 12.68
C LEU A 136 17.80 -1.73 13.23
N ALA A 137 17.81 -2.88 12.51
CA ALA A 137 18.58 -4.03 12.90
C ALA A 137 20.09 -3.77 12.87
N GLU A 138 20.60 -3.04 11.88
CA GLU A 138 22.00 -2.64 11.83
C GLU A 138 22.35 -1.67 12.97
N ALA A 139 21.54 -0.63 13.14
CA ALA A 139 21.74 0.35 14.20
C ALA A 139 21.80 -0.30 15.58
N PHE A 140 21.08 -1.41 15.76
CA PHE A 140 20.99 -2.12 17.04
C PHE A 140 21.84 -3.39 17.12
N GLY A 141 22.80 -3.58 16.20
CA GLY A 141 23.78 -4.67 16.28
C GLY A 141 23.22 -6.05 15.92
N GLN A 142 22.22 -6.13 15.04
CA GLN A 142 21.56 -7.35 14.59
C GLN A 142 21.80 -7.64 13.08
N PRO A 143 23.06 -7.87 12.64
CA PRO A 143 23.38 -7.92 11.20
C PRO A 143 22.72 -9.08 10.45
N ALA A 144 22.47 -10.22 11.13
CA ALA A 144 21.77 -11.35 10.52
C ALA A 144 20.31 -11.00 10.21
N THR A 145 19.63 -10.28 11.12
CA THR A 145 18.26 -9.78 10.91
C THR A 145 18.22 -8.74 9.79
N ALA A 146 19.19 -7.84 9.75
CA ALA A 146 19.30 -6.84 8.68
C ALA A 146 19.42 -7.50 7.29
N ARG A 147 20.32 -8.48 7.17
CA ARG A 147 20.50 -9.24 5.91
C ARG A 147 19.20 -9.91 5.47
N ARG A 148 18.55 -10.66 6.37
CA ARG A 148 17.28 -11.36 6.08
C ARG A 148 16.21 -10.42 5.53
N HIS A 149 16.06 -9.22 6.11
CA HIS A 149 15.06 -8.27 5.63
C HIS A 149 15.44 -7.65 4.29
N ARG A 150 16.73 -7.38 4.03
CA ARG A 150 17.19 -6.94 2.71
C ARG A 150 16.96 -7.98 1.63
N ASP A 151 17.24 -9.25 1.93
CA ASP A 151 17.00 -10.36 0.98
C ASP A 151 15.50 -10.47 0.65
N ARG A 152 14.62 -10.34 1.65
CA ARG A 152 13.15 -10.29 1.44
C ARG A 152 12.75 -9.09 0.59
N ALA A 153 13.28 -7.91 0.87
CA ALA A 153 13.01 -6.70 0.09
C ALA A 153 13.43 -6.87 -1.38
N ALA A 154 14.64 -7.38 -1.63
CA ALA A 154 15.13 -7.63 -2.99
C ALA A 154 14.25 -8.65 -3.74
N ALA A 155 13.81 -9.71 -3.07
CA ALA A 155 12.92 -10.71 -3.65
C ALA A 155 11.54 -10.12 -3.99
N LEU A 156 10.97 -9.29 -3.10
CA LEU A 156 9.70 -8.59 -3.37
C LEU A 156 9.84 -7.61 -4.55
N ARG A 157 10.89 -6.79 -4.57
CA ARG A 157 11.13 -5.85 -5.67
C ARG A 157 11.20 -6.56 -7.02
N LYS A 158 11.93 -7.68 -7.08
CA LYS A 158 12.03 -8.46 -8.32
C LYS A 158 10.65 -8.91 -8.81
N ARG A 159 9.85 -9.56 -7.93
CA ARG A 159 8.48 -9.99 -8.29
C ARG A 159 7.59 -8.83 -8.71
N PHE A 160 7.68 -7.68 -7.99
CA PHE A 160 6.92 -6.49 -8.31
C PHE A 160 7.23 -5.97 -9.72
N LEU A 161 8.50 -5.86 -10.08
CA LEU A 161 8.91 -5.40 -11.41
C LEU A 161 8.41 -6.33 -12.52
N ASP A 162 8.44 -7.65 -12.26
CA ASP A 162 7.97 -8.65 -13.22
C ASP A 162 6.44 -8.63 -13.40
N ALA A 163 5.66 -8.38 -12.32
CA ALA A 163 4.21 -8.53 -12.34
C ALA A 163 3.44 -7.23 -12.62
N PHE A 164 3.95 -6.08 -12.15
CA PHE A 164 3.21 -4.81 -12.21
C PHE A 164 3.60 -3.92 -13.37
N TRP A 165 4.80 -4.07 -13.96
CA TRP A 165 5.23 -3.20 -15.06
C TRP A 165 4.42 -3.44 -16.34
N LEU A 166 3.91 -2.35 -16.91
CA LEU A 166 3.15 -2.33 -18.17
C LEU A 166 4.02 -1.65 -19.27
N PRO A 167 4.84 -2.41 -19.99
CA PRO A 167 5.84 -1.82 -20.90
C PRO A 167 5.20 -1.00 -22.03
N ASP A 168 4.05 -1.43 -22.54
CA ASP A 168 3.34 -0.71 -23.60
C ASP A 168 2.72 0.62 -23.14
N LYS A 169 2.53 0.79 -21.83
CA LYS A 169 1.94 1.97 -21.22
C LYS A 169 2.97 2.90 -20.58
N GLY A 170 4.08 2.36 -20.11
CA GLY A 170 5.14 3.09 -19.42
C GLY A 170 4.79 3.44 -17.96
N TRP A 171 4.01 2.57 -17.29
CA TRP A 171 3.73 2.70 -15.85
C TRP A 171 3.46 1.35 -15.18
N TYR A 172 3.42 1.31 -13.86
CA TYR A 172 3.00 0.13 -13.11
C TYR A 172 1.48 0.03 -13.03
N ALA A 173 0.93 -1.16 -13.11
CA ALA A 173 -0.47 -1.41 -12.82
C ALA A 173 -0.84 -0.85 -11.43
N LEU A 174 -2.03 -0.26 -11.31
CA LEU A 174 -2.59 0.17 -10.02
C LEU A 174 -2.66 -0.99 -9.03
N ALA A 175 -3.03 -2.16 -9.52
CA ALA A 175 -3.19 -3.37 -8.71
C ALA A 175 -3.10 -4.63 -9.58
N LEU A 176 -3.04 -5.80 -8.93
CA LEU A 176 -3.43 -7.08 -9.52
C LEU A 176 -4.79 -7.48 -8.95
N ASP A 177 -5.72 -7.91 -9.81
CA ASP A 177 -7.05 -8.38 -9.39
C ASP A 177 -7.06 -9.86 -8.97
N ALA A 178 -8.23 -10.42 -8.70
CA ALA A 178 -8.41 -11.81 -8.26
C ALA A 178 -7.79 -12.86 -9.21
N ASP A 179 -7.72 -12.56 -10.51
CA ASP A 179 -7.13 -13.42 -11.54
C ASP A 179 -5.68 -13.02 -11.86
N LYS A 180 -5.06 -12.18 -11.02
CA LYS A 180 -3.72 -11.58 -11.21
C LYS A 180 -3.62 -10.76 -12.51
N ARG A 181 -4.72 -10.25 -13.02
CA ARG A 181 -4.73 -9.35 -14.18
C ARG A 181 -4.28 -7.96 -13.72
N PRO A 182 -3.33 -7.32 -14.42
CA PRO A 182 -2.92 -5.96 -14.12
C PRO A 182 -4.06 -4.96 -14.31
N VAL A 183 -4.41 -4.23 -13.27
CA VAL A 183 -5.36 -3.12 -13.30
C VAL A 183 -4.65 -1.91 -13.88
N ASP A 184 -4.92 -1.59 -15.12
CA ASP A 184 -4.07 -0.81 -16.02
C ASP A 184 -4.33 0.70 -16.03
N SER A 185 -5.03 1.23 -15.03
CA SER A 185 -5.30 2.67 -14.89
C SER A 185 -4.04 3.47 -14.56
N LEU A 186 -3.95 4.68 -15.13
CA LEU A 186 -2.96 5.68 -14.75
C LEU A 186 -3.47 6.46 -13.52
N THR A 187 -2.73 6.38 -12.42
CA THR A 187 -3.13 6.91 -11.11
C THR A 187 -1.95 7.52 -10.35
N SER A 188 -2.24 8.36 -9.35
CA SER A 188 -1.23 8.93 -8.44
C SER A 188 -0.49 7.87 -7.59
N ASN A 189 -1.04 6.67 -7.41
CA ASN A 189 -0.40 5.57 -6.71
C ASN A 189 1.03 5.27 -7.20
N LEU A 190 1.35 5.62 -8.45
CA LEU A 190 2.70 5.52 -9.01
C LEU A 190 3.73 6.37 -8.25
N GLY A 191 3.33 7.53 -7.73
CA GLY A 191 4.18 8.39 -6.90
C GLY A 191 4.68 7.66 -5.65
N HIS A 192 3.81 6.86 -5.04
CA HIS A 192 4.18 6.03 -3.88
C HIS A 192 5.20 4.94 -4.24
N CYS A 193 5.15 4.38 -5.45
CA CYS A 193 6.16 3.43 -5.92
C CYS A 193 7.53 4.11 -6.10
N LEU A 194 7.57 5.37 -6.54
CA LEU A 194 8.79 6.17 -6.62
C LEU A 194 9.30 6.52 -5.20
N TRP A 195 8.43 7.03 -4.34
CA TRP A 195 8.77 7.42 -2.97
C TRP A 195 9.39 6.28 -2.16
N THR A 196 8.84 5.08 -2.27
CA THR A 196 9.33 3.90 -1.54
C THR A 196 10.59 3.28 -2.15
N GLY A 197 10.95 3.64 -3.38
CA GLY A 197 12.10 3.10 -4.10
C GLY A 197 11.92 1.68 -4.65
N ILE A 198 10.68 1.16 -4.69
CA ILE A 198 10.41 -0.16 -5.28
C ILE A 198 10.51 -0.12 -6.81
N ALA A 199 10.24 1.03 -7.43
CA ALA A 199 10.36 1.25 -8.87
C ALA A 199 11.79 0.96 -9.38
N ALA A 200 11.91 0.49 -10.63
CA ALA A 200 13.20 0.36 -11.28
C ALA A 200 13.73 1.72 -11.71
N ASP A 201 15.04 1.94 -11.59
CA ASP A 201 15.66 3.22 -11.90
C ASP A 201 15.42 3.63 -13.37
N GLU A 202 15.43 2.67 -14.27
CA GLU A 202 15.14 2.87 -15.70
C GLU A 202 13.68 3.27 -15.98
N HIS A 203 12.76 3.03 -15.08
CA HIS A 203 11.34 3.40 -15.22
C HIS A 203 11.03 4.78 -14.64
N VAL A 204 11.91 5.35 -13.79
CA VAL A 204 11.64 6.61 -13.05
C VAL A 204 11.32 7.75 -14.01
N ALA A 205 12.13 7.95 -15.07
CA ALA A 205 11.95 9.08 -15.98
C ALA A 205 10.59 9.05 -16.70
N VAL A 206 10.18 7.88 -17.20
CA VAL A 206 8.89 7.74 -17.90
C VAL A 206 7.71 7.86 -16.95
N ILE A 207 7.81 7.37 -15.71
CA ILE A 207 6.75 7.52 -14.70
C ILE A 207 6.59 9.00 -14.33
N VAL A 208 7.69 9.72 -14.11
CA VAL A 208 7.65 11.17 -13.82
C VAL A 208 7.00 11.92 -14.98
N GLU A 209 7.34 11.60 -16.25
CA GLU A 209 6.69 12.18 -17.42
C GLU A 209 5.16 11.95 -17.41
N ARG A 210 4.72 10.72 -17.08
CA ARG A 210 3.29 10.39 -16.98
C ARG A 210 2.59 11.17 -15.89
N LEU A 211 3.18 11.24 -14.70
CA LEU A 211 2.61 11.97 -13.56
C LEU A 211 2.59 13.49 -13.80
N SER A 212 3.56 14.03 -14.57
CA SER A 212 3.62 15.45 -14.94
C SER A 212 2.78 15.81 -16.16
N SER A 213 2.07 14.86 -16.77
CA SER A 213 1.21 15.12 -17.92
C SER A 213 -0.04 15.93 -17.53
N GLU A 214 -0.64 16.61 -18.50
CA GLU A 214 -1.91 17.34 -18.30
C GLU A 214 -3.07 16.45 -17.83
N GLU A 215 -2.97 15.14 -18.09
CA GLU A 215 -3.97 14.16 -17.62
C GLU A 215 -3.89 13.95 -16.11
N MET A 216 -2.70 14.05 -15.51
CA MET A 216 -2.45 13.82 -14.09
C MET A 216 -2.26 15.11 -13.31
N ASP A 217 -1.50 16.06 -13.82
CA ASP A 217 -1.28 17.35 -13.17
C ASP A 217 -2.47 18.29 -13.38
N SER A 218 -3.06 18.73 -12.28
CA SER A 218 -4.18 19.68 -12.28
C SER A 218 -3.73 21.15 -12.16
N GLY A 219 -2.43 21.41 -11.95
CA GLY A 219 -1.88 22.70 -11.55
C GLY A 219 -2.02 23.00 -10.04
N PHE A 220 -2.74 22.14 -9.29
CA PHE A 220 -2.90 22.23 -7.83
C PHE A 220 -2.42 20.96 -7.10
N GLY A 221 -2.00 19.95 -7.84
CA GLY A 221 -1.56 18.64 -7.39
C GLY A 221 -1.98 17.55 -8.37
N LEU A 222 -1.57 16.33 -8.08
CA LEU A 222 -1.88 15.18 -8.91
C LEU A 222 -3.36 14.79 -8.76
N ARG A 223 -3.94 14.39 -9.87
CA ARG A 223 -5.25 13.73 -9.85
C ARG A 223 -5.09 12.28 -9.41
N THR A 224 -6.01 11.81 -8.62
CA THR A 224 -6.05 10.41 -8.18
C THR A 224 -6.23 9.41 -9.32
N LEU A 225 -6.81 9.87 -10.45
CA LEU A 225 -7.02 9.11 -11.68
C LEU A 225 -6.87 10.05 -12.89
N ALA A 226 -6.17 9.63 -13.93
CA ALA A 226 -5.97 10.41 -15.13
C ALA A 226 -7.29 10.71 -15.85
N THR A 227 -7.36 11.89 -16.50
CA THR A 227 -8.58 12.36 -17.19
C THR A 227 -9.02 11.47 -18.36
N SER A 228 -8.10 10.68 -18.93
CA SER A 228 -8.36 9.74 -20.02
C SER A 228 -8.97 8.40 -19.58
N MET A 229 -9.02 8.13 -18.28
CA MET A 229 -9.53 6.85 -17.76
C MET A 229 -11.06 6.82 -17.70
N GLY A 230 -11.65 5.64 -17.97
CA GLY A 230 -13.10 5.48 -18.10
C GLY A 230 -13.92 5.80 -16.84
N ALA A 231 -13.32 5.69 -15.65
CA ALA A 231 -13.97 6.05 -14.38
C ALA A 231 -13.69 7.49 -13.94
N TYR A 232 -12.99 8.30 -14.76
CA TYR A 232 -12.62 9.66 -14.36
C TYR A 232 -13.85 10.50 -14.02
N ASN A 233 -13.84 11.06 -12.81
CA ASN A 233 -14.85 12.01 -12.34
C ASN A 233 -14.20 12.95 -11.30
N PRO A 234 -13.98 14.23 -11.62
CA PRO A 234 -13.32 15.17 -10.70
C PRO A 234 -14.12 15.45 -9.42
N MET A 235 -15.39 15.09 -9.40
CA MET A 235 -16.28 15.22 -8.22
C MET A 235 -16.34 13.94 -7.39
N SER A 236 -15.63 12.86 -7.79
CA SER A 236 -15.57 11.62 -7.03
C SER A 236 -14.64 11.76 -5.83
N TYR A 237 -14.72 10.79 -4.92
CA TYR A 237 -13.81 10.74 -3.77
C TYR A 237 -12.38 10.37 -4.19
N HIS A 238 -12.19 9.32 -5.06
CA HIS A 238 -10.85 8.82 -5.45
C HIS A 238 -10.64 8.63 -6.96
N ASN A 239 -11.56 9.09 -7.83
CA ASN A 239 -11.48 8.85 -9.28
C ASN A 239 -11.27 10.13 -10.09
N GLY A 240 -10.35 11.00 -9.67
CA GLY A 240 -9.98 12.23 -10.37
C GLY A 240 -9.95 13.49 -9.50
N SER A 241 -10.31 13.38 -8.22
CA SER A 241 -10.08 14.40 -7.19
C SER A 241 -8.58 14.63 -6.97
N VAL A 242 -8.23 15.76 -6.35
CA VAL A 242 -6.85 16.10 -5.95
C VAL A 242 -6.78 16.10 -4.42
N TRP A 243 -5.81 15.37 -3.89
CA TRP A 243 -5.57 15.27 -2.45
C TRP A 243 -4.23 15.89 -2.09
N PRO A 244 -4.15 16.78 -1.08
CA PRO A 244 -2.91 17.51 -0.75
C PRO A 244 -1.76 16.61 -0.27
N HIS A 245 -2.05 15.39 0.17
CA HIS A 245 -1.07 14.44 0.70
C HIS A 245 -0.62 13.37 -0.31
N ASP A 246 -1.16 13.39 -1.55
CA ASP A 246 -0.89 12.43 -2.60
C ASP A 246 0.29 12.86 -3.52
#